data_3c138adaacc67eb36cab8e14dfb4f3ab
#
_entry.id   3c138adaacc67eb36cab8e14dfb4f3ab
#
_cell.length_a   1.000
_cell.length_b   1.000
_cell.length_c   1.000
_cell.angle_alpha   90.00
_cell.angle_beta   90.00
_cell.angle_gamma   90.00
#
_symmetry.space_group_name_H-M   'P 1'
#
loop_
_entity.id
_entity.type
_entity.pdbx_description
1 polymer ?
#
loop_
_entity_poly.entity_id
_entity_poly.type
_entity_poly.pdbx_seq_one_letter_code
_entity_poly.pdbx_strand_id
1 'polypeptide(L)'
;FPPLFGSLKLSVIHGDQTAMHLDVRELRAFYYRSFLGRSVQATIREQVLRLWPQARHEAVLGYGFAAPLLRPYLSSARRVTALMPARQGVMHWPPGLPNCSVLCEETRWPVETGSIDKLLVLHGLDTSEHAAAVLEECYRVLAPAGRAIFIVPNRASLWARREGTPFSFARPYTAGQLESRLKWHGFLPEHHVTALYQPPWSGPFWRRMSGPIERIGQTIPAWRGGGVLILEVSKQVPRPRRPGLGQIISRPLGLLEGIKAADPISAQSGNL
;
A
#
# COMPACT_ATOMS: atom_id res chain seq x y z
N PHE A 1 32.04 -27.64 17.09
CA PHE A 1 31.50 -26.27 17.03
C PHE A 1 30.02 -26.32 17.40
N PRO A 2 29.58 -25.76 18.53
CA PRO A 2 28.18 -25.75 18.89
C PRO A 2 27.43 -24.69 18.09
N PRO A 3 26.18 -24.91 17.70
CA PRO A 3 25.37 -23.90 17.03
C PRO A 3 24.91 -22.87 18.05
N LEU A 4 25.48 -21.66 17.98
CA LEU A 4 25.04 -20.46 18.69
C LEU A 4 23.83 -19.84 17.95
N PHE A 5 22.70 -20.50 17.94
CA PHE A 5 21.41 -19.88 17.69
C PHE A 5 20.40 -20.50 18.65
N GLY A 6 20.08 -19.72 19.69
CA GLY A 6 18.93 -20.02 20.51
C GLY A 6 17.71 -20.16 19.59
N SER A 7 17.15 -21.36 19.55
CA SER A 7 15.85 -21.64 18.98
C SER A 7 14.86 -20.61 19.51
N LEU A 8 14.39 -19.73 18.64
CA LEU A 8 13.13 -19.01 18.84
C LEU A 8 12.06 -20.11 18.98
N LYS A 9 11.73 -20.47 20.21
CA LYS A 9 10.62 -21.37 20.51
C LYS A 9 9.35 -20.69 20.00
N LEU A 10 8.86 -21.14 18.85
CA LEU A 10 7.47 -20.96 18.48
C LEU A 10 6.63 -21.64 19.57
N SER A 11 5.86 -20.87 20.31
CA SER A 11 4.75 -21.40 21.10
C SER A 11 3.67 -21.84 20.11
N VAL A 12 3.72 -23.14 19.77
CA VAL A 12 2.65 -23.80 19.02
C VAL A 12 1.46 -23.92 19.96
N ILE A 13 0.50 -23.02 19.84
CA ILE A 13 -0.84 -23.23 20.37
C ILE A 13 -1.57 -24.08 19.32
N HIS A 14 -1.84 -25.34 19.69
CA HIS A 14 -2.62 -26.30 18.90
C HIS A 14 -4.06 -25.82 18.79
N GLY A 15 -4.56 -25.70 17.58
CA GLY A 15 -5.98 -25.58 17.28
C GLY A 15 -6.26 -24.58 16.17
N ASP A 16 -6.54 -25.11 14.98
CA ASP A 16 -6.98 -24.43 13.77
C ASP A 16 -5.85 -23.95 12.85
N GLN A 17 -6.04 -24.07 11.52
CA GLN A 17 -5.05 -23.71 10.50
C GLN A 17 -4.69 -22.21 10.61
N THR A 18 -3.81 -21.90 11.55
CA THR A 18 -3.40 -20.56 11.90
C THR A 18 -2.47 -20.04 10.82
N ALA A 19 -2.98 -19.09 10.04
CA ALA A 19 -2.14 -18.20 9.28
C ALA A 19 -1.05 -17.64 10.20
N MET A 20 0.20 -17.81 9.81
CA MET A 20 1.37 -17.46 10.61
C MET A 20 1.45 -15.95 10.73
N HIS A 21 1.10 -15.41 11.89
CA HIS A 21 1.15 -13.97 12.17
C HIS A 21 2.51 -13.63 12.75
N LEU A 22 3.21 -12.69 12.13
CA LEU A 22 4.41 -12.11 12.73
C LEU A 22 3.98 -11.16 13.86
N ASP A 23 4.35 -11.50 15.10
CA ASP A 23 4.15 -10.63 16.26
C ASP A 23 5.03 -9.36 16.13
N VAL A 24 4.50 -8.24 16.59
CA VAL A 24 5.19 -6.95 16.67
C VAL A 24 6.51 -7.03 17.44
N ARG A 25 6.63 -7.93 18.43
CA ARG A 25 7.86 -8.15 19.20
C ARG A 25 8.96 -8.77 18.34
N GLU A 26 8.63 -9.75 17.51
CA GLU A 26 9.55 -10.40 16.58
C GLU A 26 10.00 -9.43 15.49
N LEU A 27 9.06 -8.70 14.89
CA LEU A 27 9.37 -7.66 13.91
C LEU A 27 10.26 -6.57 14.50
N ARG A 28 9.96 -6.12 15.73
CA ARG A 28 10.78 -5.15 16.45
C ARG A 28 12.18 -5.70 16.73
N ALA A 29 12.30 -6.95 17.18
CA ALA A 29 13.59 -7.58 17.41
C ALA A 29 14.40 -7.70 16.12
N PHE A 30 13.77 -8.10 15.02
CA PHE A 30 14.42 -8.16 13.71
C PHE A 30 14.91 -6.78 13.26
N TYR A 31 14.03 -5.82 13.09
CA TYR A 31 14.36 -4.53 12.47
C TYR A 31 15.26 -3.63 13.32
N TYR A 32 15.15 -3.69 14.65
CA TYR A 32 15.89 -2.75 15.52
C TYR A 32 17.05 -3.39 16.29
N ARG A 33 17.01 -4.70 16.56
CA ARG A 33 18.06 -5.37 17.35
C ARG A 33 19.02 -6.19 16.51
N SER A 34 18.58 -6.81 15.40
CA SER A 34 19.47 -7.59 14.55
C SER A 34 20.27 -6.70 13.61
N PHE A 35 21.49 -7.11 13.27
CA PHE A 35 22.29 -6.42 12.26
C PHE A 35 21.65 -6.52 10.88
N LEU A 36 21.20 -7.73 10.51
CA LEU A 36 20.55 -7.99 9.22
C LEU A 36 19.31 -7.12 9.05
N GLY A 37 18.46 -7.06 10.07
CA GLY A 37 17.24 -6.26 10.03
C GLY A 37 17.50 -4.75 9.91
N ARG A 38 18.55 -4.22 10.58
CA ARG A 38 18.94 -2.82 10.41
C ARG A 38 19.45 -2.54 8.99
N SER A 39 20.20 -3.47 8.40
CA SER A 39 20.64 -3.37 7.00
C SER A 39 19.44 -3.36 6.05
N VAL A 40 18.51 -4.31 6.23
CA VAL A 40 17.25 -4.39 5.48
C VAL A 40 16.45 -3.10 5.58
N GLN A 41 16.26 -2.59 6.80
CA GLN A 41 15.57 -1.33 7.04
C GLN A 41 16.25 -0.16 6.29
N ALA A 42 17.57 -0.06 6.36
CA ALA A 42 18.32 0.99 5.69
C ALA A 42 18.15 0.93 4.17
N THR A 43 18.30 -0.25 3.59
CA THR A 43 18.16 -0.47 2.14
C THR A 43 16.74 -0.15 1.65
N ILE A 44 15.71 -0.67 2.31
CA ILE A 44 14.31 -0.39 1.90
C ILE A 44 14.00 1.10 2.07
N ARG A 45 14.42 1.70 3.19
CA ARG A 45 14.21 3.13 3.44
C ARG A 45 14.89 4.00 2.39
N GLU A 46 16.08 3.64 1.93
CA GLU A 46 16.77 4.37 0.86
C GLU A 46 15.93 4.38 -0.43
N GLN A 47 15.34 3.25 -0.81
CA GLN A 47 14.47 3.19 -2.00
C GLN A 47 13.19 4.01 -1.81
N VAL A 48 12.57 3.93 -0.64
CA VAL A 48 11.39 4.75 -0.31
C VAL A 48 11.73 6.24 -0.39
N LEU A 49 12.89 6.67 0.12
CA LEU A 49 13.31 8.07 0.06
C LEU A 49 13.71 8.51 -1.36
N ARG A 50 14.15 7.61 -2.23
CA ARG A 50 14.35 7.93 -3.66
C ARG A 50 13.02 8.22 -4.36
N LEU A 51 11.97 7.47 -4.04
CA LEU A 51 10.62 7.69 -4.58
C LEU A 51 9.95 8.91 -3.92
N TRP A 52 10.08 9.04 -2.60
CA TRP A 52 9.48 10.11 -1.80
C TRP A 52 10.54 10.84 -0.95
N PRO A 53 11.31 11.75 -1.53
CA PRO A 53 12.36 12.49 -0.79
C PRO A 53 11.82 13.34 0.35
N GLN A 54 10.59 13.82 0.23
CA GLN A 54 9.94 14.71 1.19
C GLN A 54 8.43 14.41 1.26
N ALA A 55 7.82 14.85 2.37
CA ALA A 55 6.38 14.78 2.58
C ALA A 55 5.86 16.08 3.22
N ARG A 56 6.31 17.24 2.71
CA ARG A 56 5.95 18.55 3.28
C ARG A 56 4.45 18.79 3.13
N HIS A 57 3.80 19.15 4.26
CA HIS A 57 2.36 19.43 4.33
C HIS A 57 1.45 18.23 4.02
N GLU A 58 2.00 17.04 3.83
CA GLU A 58 1.27 15.83 3.50
C GLU A 58 0.95 15.00 4.76
N ALA A 59 -0.15 14.27 4.73
CA ALA A 59 -0.49 13.26 5.71
C ALA A 59 0.10 11.91 5.26
N VAL A 60 1.03 11.37 6.06
CA VAL A 60 1.71 10.10 5.80
C VAL A 60 1.16 9.02 6.73
N LEU A 61 0.69 7.93 6.15
CA LEU A 61 0.19 6.77 6.87
C LEU A 61 1.08 5.57 6.58
N GLY A 62 1.44 4.83 7.62
CA GLY A 62 2.03 3.50 7.48
C GLY A 62 1.05 2.43 7.92
N TYR A 63 0.99 1.31 7.21
CA TYR A 63 0.19 0.16 7.57
C TYR A 63 1.05 -1.11 7.70
N GLY A 64 0.72 -1.94 8.67
CA GLY A 64 1.52 -3.10 9.06
C GLY A 64 2.73 -2.69 9.88
N PHE A 65 3.91 -3.20 9.59
CA PHE A 65 5.14 -2.80 10.28
C PHE A 65 5.92 -1.74 9.51
N ALA A 66 5.24 -0.69 9.03
CA ALA A 66 5.87 0.39 8.28
C ALA A 66 6.62 1.42 9.15
N ALA A 67 6.47 1.38 10.47
CA ALA A 67 7.10 2.30 11.42
C ALA A 67 8.59 2.58 11.16
N PRO A 68 9.46 1.59 10.83
CA PRO A 68 10.87 1.85 10.53
C PRO A 68 11.10 2.80 9.35
N LEU A 69 10.15 2.87 8.42
CA LEU A 69 10.25 3.66 7.19
C LEU A 69 9.66 5.05 7.34
N LEU A 70 8.79 5.28 8.34
CA LEU A 70 8.10 6.55 8.55
C LEU A 70 8.97 7.61 9.25
N ARG A 71 10.05 7.20 9.92
CA ARG A 71 10.88 8.11 10.74
C ARG A 71 11.37 9.36 9.99
N PRO A 72 11.79 9.32 8.72
CA PRO A 72 12.25 10.51 7.99
C PRO A 72 11.17 11.58 7.80
N TYR A 73 9.90 11.19 7.85
CA TYR A 73 8.78 12.11 7.61
C TYR A 73 8.27 12.82 8.86
N LEU A 74 8.69 12.39 10.05
CA LEU A 74 8.23 12.97 11.33
C LEU A 74 8.43 14.48 11.46
N SER A 75 9.49 15.01 10.88
CA SER A 75 9.83 16.44 10.96
C SER A 75 9.24 17.30 9.85
N SER A 76 8.79 16.68 8.74
CA SER A 76 8.38 17.41 7.54
C SER A 76 6.92 17.24 7.17
N ALA A 77 6.31 16.11 7.52
CA ALA A 77 4.92 15.83 7.21
C ALA A 77 3.97 16.61 8.13
N ARG A 78 2.78 16.91 7.62
CA ARG A 78 1.68 17.49 8.39
C ARG A 78 1.22 16.54 9.51
N ARG A 79 1.18 15.25 9.22
CA ARG A 79 0.82 14.17 10.15
C ARG A 79 1.52 12.88 9.74
N VAL A 80 2.00 12.14 10.73
CA VAL A 80 2.52 10.77 10.52
C VAL A 80 1.77 9.85 11.48
N THR A 81 1.19 8.77 10.94
CA THR A 81 0.49 7.76 11.73
C THR A 81 0.92 6.38 11.30
N ALA A 82 1.12 5.46 12.25
CA ALA A 82 1.41 4.06 12.00
C ALA A 82 0.22 3.21 12.45
N LEU A 83 -0.54 2.65 11.50
CA LEU A 83 -1.59 1.68 11.77
C LEU A 83 -0.98 0.28 11.85
N MET A 84 -1.21 -0.38 12.97
CA MET A 84 -0.73 -1.74 13.22
C MET A 84 -1.92 -2.69 13.33
N PRO A 85 -1.96 -3.75 12.50
CA PRO A 85 -3.06 -4.73 12.55
C PRO A 85 -3.15 -5.40 13.92
N ALA A 86 -4.37 -5.61 14.43
CA ALA A 86 -4.62 -6.19 15.75
C ALA A 86 -3.93 -7.54 15.93
N ARG A 87 -3.92 -8.37 14.89
CA ARG A 87 -3.24 -9.68 14.92
C ARG A 87 -1.71 -9.58 15.03
N GLN A 88 -1.11 -8.52 14.51
CA GLN A 88 0.32 -8.26 14.62
C GLN A 88 0.68 -7.65 15.96
N GLY A 89 -0.27 -6.92 16.58
CA GLY A 89 -0.07 -6.19 17.82
C GLY A 89 0.47 -4.77 17.59
N VAL A 90 0.52 -3.98 18.64
CA VAL A 90 0.94 -2.57 18.61
C VAL A 90 2.15 -2.33 19.49
N MET A 91 3.01 -1.40 19.09
CA MET A 91 4.09 -0.85 19.93
C MET A 91 4.03 0.66 19.96
N HIS A 92 4.47 1.25 21.07
CA HIS A 92 4.70 2.69 21.13
C HIS A 92 5.74 3.11 20.08
N TRP A 93 5.38 4.07 19.24
CA TRP A 93 6.27 4.61 18.22
C TRP A 93 5.91 6.07 17.91
N PRO A 94 6.89 6.97 17.70
CA PRO A 94 8.34 6.75 17.75
C PRO A 94 8.87 6.75 19.20
N PRO A 95 10.01 6.10 19.47
CA PRO A 95 10.60 6.12 20.81
C PRO A 95 11.00 7.55 21.21
N GLY A 96 10.67 7.92 22.45
CA GLY A 96 11.04 9.22 23.02
C GLY A 96 10.23 10.43 22.52
N LEU A 97 9.20 10.20 21.71
CA LEU A 97 8.28 11.23 21.19
C LEU A 97 6.82 10.82 21.48
N PRO A 98 5.85 11.73 21.32
CA PRO A 98 4.43 11.38 21.40
C PRO A 98 4.06 10.20 20.49
N ASN A 99 3.20 9.33 20.99
CA ASN A 99 2.81 8.10 20.27
C ASN A 99 2.04 8.41 18.98
N CYS A 100 2.51 7.88 17.86
CA CYS A 100 1.88 7.98 16.54
C CYS A 100 1.34 6.62 16.06
N SER A 101 1.40 5.55 16.87
CA SER A 101 0.90 4.22 16.50
C SER A 101 -0.51 3.99 17.02
N VAL A 102 -1.32 3.34 16.19
CA VAL A 102 -2.71 3.00 16.46
C VAL A 102 -2.93 1.54 16.09
N LEU A 103 -3.54 0.78 16.99
CA LEU A 103 -4.03 -0.58 16.71
C LEU A 103 -5.31 -0.48 15.88
N CYS A 104 -5.42 -1.28 14.82
CA CYS A 104 -6.63 -1.29 13.99
C CYS A 104 -6.99 -2.70 13.52
N GLU A 105 -8.26 -2.88 13.19
CA GLU A 105 -8.70 -4.06 12.44
C GLU A 105 -8.20 -4.00 10.99
N GLU A 106 -7.95 -5.18 10.39
CA GLU A 106 -7.47 -5.25 9.00
C GLU A 106 -8.48 -4.69 8.00
N THR A 107 -9.76 -4.90 8.26
CA THR A 107 -10.87 -4.58 7.36
C THR A 107 -11.53 -3.24 7.62
N ARG A 108 -11.13 -2.53 8.69
CA ARG A 108 -11.72 -1.25 9.06
C ARG A 108 -10.71 -0.35 9.76
N TRP A 109 -10.23 0.65 9.05
CA TRP A 109 -9.23 1.57 9.58
C TRP A 109 -9.89 2.81 10.20
N PRO A 110 -9.44 3.26 11.40
CA PRO A 110 -9.94 4.46 12.06
C PRO A 110 -9.34 5.73 11.39
N VAL A 111 -9.48 5.82 10.08
CA VAL A 111 -8.95 6.89 9.23
C VAL A 111 -10.06 7.38 8.30
N GLU A 112 -10.19 8.67 8.17
CA GLU A 112 -11.18 9.31 7.30
C GLU A 112 -10.89 9.00 5.82
N THR A 113 -11.97 8.84 5.05
CA THR A 113 -11.89 8.62 3.60
C THR A 113 -11.22 9.79 2.90
N GLY A 114 -10.26 9.52 2.04
CA GLY A 114 -9.61 10.54 1.21
C GLY A 114 -8.73 11.52 1.98
N SER A 115 -8.25 11.16 3.18
CA SER A 115 -7.48 12.06 4.06
C SER A 115 -5.95 11.86 4.02
N ILE A 116 -5.47 10.83 3.33
CA ILE A 116 -4.06 10.43 3.30
C ILE A 116 -3.44 10.73 1.95
N ASP A 117 -2.34 11.46 1.96
CA ASP A 117 -1.60 11.81 0.76
C ASP A 117 -0.58 10.73 0.38
N LYS A 118 0.07 10.11 1.38
CA LYS A 118 1.08 9.07 1.19
C LYS A 118 0.85 7.87 2.11
N LEU A 119 0.78 6.68 1.54
CA LEU A 119 0.57 5.42 2.26
C LEU A 119 1.74 4.46 2.06
N LEU A 120 2.38 4.02 3.14
CA LEU A 120 3.43 2.99 3.14
C LEU A 120 2.89 1.68 3.71
N VAL A 121 2.99 0.58 2.96
CA VAL A 121 2.55 -0.74 3.40
C VAL A 121 3.75 -1.67 3.47
N LEU A 122 4.08 -2.15 4.67
CA LEU A 122 5.13 -3.15 4.92
C LEU A 122 4.61 -4.19 5.91
N HIS A 123 4.72 -5.46 5.58
CA HIS A 123 4.17 -6.57 6.39
C HIS A 123 2.71 -6.36 6.80
N GLY A 124 1.91 -5.84 5.88
CA GLY A 124 0.48 -5.60 6.08
C GLY A 124 -0.37 -6.27 5.00
N LEU A 125 0.06 -6.23 3.73
CA LEU A 125 -0.63 -6.90 2.63
C LEU A 125 -0.24 -8.37 2.53
N ASP A 126 1.03 -8.65 2.70
CA ASP A 126 1.66 -9.96 2.58
C ASP A 126 1.39 -10.89 3.76
N THR A 127 1.03 -10.34 4.92
CA THR A 127 0.66 -11.08 6.13
C THR A 127 -0.85 -11.14 6.40
N SER A 128 -1.64 -10.37 5.67
CA SER A 128 -3.09 -10.28 5.87
C SER A 128 -3.83 -11.52 5.37
N GLU A 129 -4.81 -11.99 6.13
CA GLU A 129 -5.79 -12.99 5.70
C GLU A 129 -6.82 -12.38 4.74
N HIS A 130 -7.12 -11.09 4.90
CA HIS A 130 -8.13 -10.34 4.15
C HIS A 130 -7.50 -9.31 3.21
N ALA A 131 -6.51 -9.74 2.42
CA ALA A 131 -5.73 -8.84 1.55
C ALA A 131 -6.58 -7.97 0.60
N ALA A 132 -7.77 -8.44 0.19
CA ALA A 132 -8.70 -7.64 -0.62
C ALA A 132 -9.26 -6.47 0.20
N ALA A 133 -9.76 -6.72 1.41
CA ALA A 133 -10.29 -5.69 2.29
C ALA A 133 -9.22 -4.67 2.71
N VAL A 134 -7.97 -5.12 2.93
CA VAL A 134 -6.83 -4.21 3.15
C VAL A 134 -6.62 -3.28 1.96
N LEU A 135 -6.69 -3.78 0.72
CA LEU A 135 -6.55 -2.94 -0.47
C LEU A 135 -7.72 -1.98 -0.65
N GLU A 136 -8.95 -2.38 -0.30
CA GLU A 136 -10.12 -1.51 -0.28
C GLU A 136 -9.96 -0.37 0.73
N GLU A 137 -9.46 -0.65 1.94
CA GLU A 137 -9.16 0.36 2.95
C GLU A 137 -8.01 1.28 2.50
N CYS A 138 -6.93 0.73 1.90
CA CYS A 138 -5.87 1.53 1.28
C CYS A 138 -6.44 2.51 0.25
N TYR A 139 -7.31 2.02 -0.63
CA TYR A 139 -7.96 2.86 -1.63
C TYR A 139 -8.89 3.91 -1.01
N ARG A 140 -9.68 3.51 -0.02
CA ARG A 140 -10.63 4.40 0.67
C ARG A 140 -9.93 5.60 1.33
N VAL A 141 -8.85 5.34 2.09
CA VAL A 141 -8.18 6.38 2.87
C VAL A 141 -7.33 7.33 2.04
N LEU A 142 -6.84 6.88 0.88
CA LEU A 142 -6.05 7.73 -0.01
C LEU A 142 -6.86 8.88 -0.58
N ALA A 143 -6.29 10.07 -0.52
CA ALA A 143 -6.81 11.27 -1.17
C ALA A 143 -6.86 11.11 -2.70
N PRO A 144 -7.66 11.91 -3.42
CA PRO A 144 -7.52 12.04 -4.86
C PRO A 144 -6.07 12.42 -5.21
N ALA A 145 -5.45 11.71 -6.15
CA ALA A 145 -4.02 11.80 -6.48
C ALA A 145 -3.04 11.36 -5.36
N GLY A 146 -3.54 10.80 -4.25
CA GLY A 146 -2.72 10.19 -3.21
C GLY A 146 -1.94 8.98 -3.75
N ARG A 147 -0.78 8.70 -3.17
CA ARG A 147 0.13 7.65 -3.61
C ARG A 147 0.35 6.62 -2.52
N ALA A 148 0.54 5.37 -2.93
CA ALA A 148 0.92 4.31 -2.01
C ALA A 148 2.18 3.59 -2.48
N ILE A 149 2.99 3.13 -1.52
CA ILE A 149 4.11 2.21 -1.77
C ILE A 149 3.81 0.91 -1.05
N PHE A 150 3.73 -0.18 -1.82
CA PHE A 150 3.60 -1.54 -1.31
C PHE A 150 4.94 -2.24 -1.35
N ILE A 151 5.35 -2.80 -0.21
CA ILE A 151 6.62 -3.51 -0.04
C ILE A 151 6.29 -4.93 0.38
N VAL A 152 6.56 -5.90 -0.51
CA VAL A 152 6.22 -7.31 -0.30
C VAL A 152 7.40 -8.22 -0.68
N PRO A 153 7.50 -9.43 -0.11
CA PRO A 153 8.53 -10.39 -0.49
C PRO A 153 8.43 -10.79 -1.96
N ASN A 154 9.56 -10.85 -2.63
CA ASN A 154 9.63 -11.35 -4.00
C ASN A 154 9.69 -12.89 -3.99
N ARG A 155 8.71 -13.54 -4.61
CA ARG A 155 8.60 -15.01 -4.68
C ARG A 155 9.83 -15.69 -5.27
N ALA A 156 10.53 -15.05 -6.18
CA ALA A 156 11.72 -15.60 -6.83
C ALA A 156 12.97 -15.54 -5.96
N SER A 157 12.93 -14.82 -4.82
CA SER A 157 14.09 -14.50 -4.02
C SER A 157 14.42 -15.57 -2.96
N LEU A 158 15.68 -15.54 -2.49
CA LEU A 158 16.11 -16.32 -1.33
C LEU A 158 15.46 -15.85 -0.04
N TRP A 159 15.07 -14.58 0.05
CA TRP A 159 14.42 -14.00 1.22
C TRP A 159 13.03 -14.61 1.50
N ALA A 160 12.30 -14.97 0.46
CA ALA A 160 11.01 -15.63 0.58
C ALA A 160 11.09 -17.13 0.98
N ARG A 161 12.29 -17.72 0.85
CA ARG A 161 12.50 -19.17 1.08
C ARG A 161 13.26 -19.50 2.34
N ARG A 162 14.03 -18.52 2.88
CA ARG A 162 14.88 -18.74 4.04
C ARG A 162 14.11 -18.46 5.33
N GLU A 163 13.92 -19.46 6.13
CA GLU A 163 13.38 -19.35 7.50
C GLU A 163 14.21 -18.40 8.37
N GLY A 164 13.56 -17.75 9.33
CA GLY A 164 14.19 -16.84 10.30
C GLY A 164 14.23 -15.38 9.89
N THR A 165 13.54 -14.99 8.79
CA THR A 165 13.29 -13.60 8.44
C THR A 165 11.80 -13.31 8.31
N PRO A 166 11.31 -12.10 8.57
CA PRO A 166 9.90 -11.75 8.40
C PRO A 166 9.36 -12.04 7.00
N PHE A 167 10.22 -12.01 5.99
CA PHE A 167 9.85 -12.19 4.59
C PHE A 167 9.53 -13.64 4.21
N SER A 168 10.03 -14.62 4.97
CA SER A 168 9.74 -16.03 4.72
C SER A 168 8.38 -16.48 5.28
N PHE A 169 7.86 -15.76 6.27
CA PHE A 169 6.56 -16.02 6.87
C PHE A 169 5.41 -15.36 6.13
N ALA A 170 5.70 -14.36 5.33
CA ALA A 170 4.72 -13.61 4.55
C ALA A 170 4.41 -14.31 3.21
N ARG A 171 3.25 -14.01 2.62
CA ARG A 171 2.91 -14.47 1.27
C ARG A 171 3.78 -13.75 0.25
N PRO A 172 4.65 -14.47 -0.49
CA PRO A 172 5.46 -13.83 -1.50
C PRO A 172 4.67 -13.58 -2.78
N TYR A 173 4.96 -12.47 -3.45
CA TYR A 173 4.35 -12.06 -4.70
C TYR A 173 5.36 -12.14 -5.85
N THR A 174 4.87 -12.39 -7.06
CA THR A 174 5.58 -11.98 -8.28
C THR A 174 5.19 -10.54 -8.62
N ALA A 175 6.03 -9.83 -9.38
CA ALA A 175 5.72 -8.46 -9.80
C ALA A 175 4.37 -8.36 -10.52
N GLY A 176 4.12 -9.27 -11.48
CA GLY A 176 2.85 -9.29 -12.21
C GLY A 176 1.63 -9.60 -11.34
N GLN A 177 1.75 -10.50 -10.34
CA GLN A 177 0.67 -10.78 -9.40
C GLN A 177 0.32 -9.57 -8.53
N LEU A 178 1.34 -8.86 -8.01
CA LEU A 178 1.13 -7.66 -7.23
C LEU A 178 0.48 -6.57 -8.07
N GLU A 179 1.03 -6.31 -9.25
CA GLU A 179 0.52 -5.29 -10.17
C GLU A 179 -0.92 -5.55 -10.60
N SER A 180 -1.25 -6.77 -11.02
CA SER A 180 -2.62 -7.14 -11.41
C SER A 180 -3.60 -6.97 -10.26
N ARG A 181 -3.20 -7.38 -9.05
CA ARG A 181 -4.04 -7.23 -7.86
C ARG A 181 -4.31 -5.77 -7.51
N LEU A 182 -3.30 -4.92 -7.58
CA LEU A 182 -3.42 -3.48 -7.32
C LEU A 182 -4.29 -2.79 -8.37
N LYS A 183 -4.11 -3.12 -9.66
CA LYS A 183 -4.96 -2.62 -10.75
C LYS A 183 -6.43 -2.99 -10.55
N TRP A 184 -6.70 -4.21 -10.11
CA TRP A 184 -8.08 -4.67 -9.84
C TRP A 184 -8.76 -3.83 -8.75
N HIS A 185 -7.99 -3.32 -7.77
CA HIS A 185 -8.50 -2.45 -6.70
C HIS A 185 -8.40 -0.95 -7.04
N GLY A 186 -8.23 -0.58 -8.32
CA GLY A 186 -8.28 0.82 -8.76
C GLY A 186 -6.97 1.60 -8.58
N PHE A 187 -5.85 0.92 -8.40
CA PHE A 187 -4.53 1.57 -8.36
C PHE A 187 -3.85 1.55 -9.72
N LEU A 188 -3.14 2.63 -10.03
CA LEU A 188 -2.29 2.75 -11.21
C LEU A 188 -0.82 2.57 -10.80
N PRO A 189 -0.12 1.53 -11.27
CA PRO A 189 1.31 1.38 -11.06
C PRO A 189 2.10 2.53 -11.71
N GLU A 190 3.00 3.14 -10.93
CA GLU A 190 3.84 4.27 -11.36
C GLU A 190 5.31 3.84 -11.47
N HIS A 191 5.87 3.33 -10.36
CA HIS A 191 7.26 2.93 -10.28
C HIS A 191 7.41 1.55 -9.67
N HIS A 192 8.27 0.75 -10.28
CA HIS A 192 8.69 -0.55 -9.79
C HIS A 192 10.16 -0.52 -9.41
N VAL A 193 10.46 -0.89 -8.19
CA VAL A 193 11.82 -1.02 -7.67
C VAL A 193 11.95 -2.37 -6.98
N THR A 194 13.11 -2.98 -7.06
CA THR A 194 13.48 -4.15 -6.26
C THR A 194 14.66 -3.81 -5.36
N ALA A 195 14.70 -4.41 -4.19
CA ALA A 195 15.75 -4.19 -3.20
C ALA A 195 16.11 -5.50 -2.51
N LEU A 196 17.13 -5.49 -1.66
CA LEU A 196 17.66 -6.65 -0.95
C LEU A 196 18.25 -7.70 -1.90
N TYR A 197 19.19 -7.28 -2.73
CA TYR A 197 19.97 -8.19 -3.59
C TYR A 197 20.98 -9.00 -2.79
N GLN A 198 21.36 -8.50 -1.60
CA GLN A 198 22.18 -9.26 -0.68
C GLN A 198 21.42 -10.51 -0.19
N PRO A 199 22.10 -11.64 -0.01
CA PRO A 199 21.46 -12.82 0.58
C PRO A 199 21.14 -12.59 2.07
N PRO A 200 20.13 -13.30 2.62
CA PRO A 200 19.67 -13.12 4.00
C PRO A 200 20.61 -13.82 5.02
N TRP A 201 21.90 -13.58 4.94
CA TRP A 201 22.91 -14.15 5.82
C TRP A 201 23.55 -13.10 6.74
N SER A 202 23.86 -13.50 7.98
CA SER A 202 24.33 -12.58 9.03
C SER A 202 25.83 -12.71 9.37
N GLY A 203 26.59 -13.49 8.60
CA GLY A 203 28.02 -13.69 8.86
C GLY A 203 28.88 -12.44 8.62
N PRO A 204 30.09 -12.34 9.21
CA PRO A 204 30.97 -11.17 9.09
C PRO A 204 31.29 -10.80 7.64
N PHE A 205 31.51 -11.78 6.78
CA PHE A 205 31.73 -11.59 5.36
C PHE A 205 30.55 -10.88 4.68
N TRP A 206 29.33 -11.36 4.92
CA TRP A 206 28.11 -10.80 4.32
C TRP A 206 27.81 -9.39 4.82
N ARG A 207 28.16 -9.11 6.08
CA ARG A 207 28.06 -7.75 6.65
C ARG A 207 28.91 -6.75 5.88
N ARG A 208 30.12 -7.15 5.46
CA ARG A 208 31.04 -6.29 4.70
C ARG A 208 30.61 -6.15 3.24
N MET A 209 30.06 -7.22 2.67
CA MET A 209 29.69 -7.27 1.24
C MET A 209 28.27 -6.77 0.94
N SER A 210 27.43 -6.54 1.95
CA SER A 210 26.02 -6.17 1.76
C SER A 210 25.85 -4.90 0.91
N GLY A 211 26.58 -3.84 1.21
CA GLY A 211 26.51 -2.57 0.47
C GLY A 211 26.99 -2.66 -0.99
N PRO A 212 28.17 -3.25 -1.28
CA PRO A 212 28.59 -3.51 -2.64
C PRO A 212 27.62 -4.36 -3.45
N ILE A 213 27.12 -5.48 -2.89
CA ILE A 213 26.18 -6.37 -3.57
C ILE A 213 24.88 -5.65 -3.90
N GLU A 214 24.35 -4.88 -2.95
CA GLU A 214 23.13 -4.11 -3.17
C GLU A 214 23.30 -3.08 -4.29
N ARG A 215 24.42 -2.35 -4.32
CA ARG A 215 24.72 -1.38 -5.39
C ARG A 215 24.82 -2.05 -6.77
N ILE A 216 25.54 -3.15 -6.88
CA ILE A 216 25.64 -3.91 -8.12
C ILE A 216 24.27 -4.46 -8.54
N GLY A 217 23.51 -5.03 -7.59
CA GLY A 217 22.16 -5.55 -7.85
C GLY A 217 21.21 -4.51 -8.42
N GLN A 218 21.27 -3.27 -7.92
CA GLN A 218 20.45 -2.16 -8.40
C GLN A 218 20.79 -1.70 -9.83
N THR A 219 22.00 -1.98 -10.33
CA THR A 219 22.40 -1.65 -11.71
C THR A 219 21.96 -2.70 -12.74
N ILE A 220 21.57 -3.89 -12.28
CA ILE A 220 21.12 -4.96 -13.16
C ILE A 220 19.60 -4.78 -13.37
N PRO A 221 19.13 -4.60 -14.61
CA PRO A 221 17.70 -4.42 -14.90
C PRO A 221 16.90 -5.73 -14.78
N ALA A 222 17.15 -6.50 -13.73
CA ALA A 222 16.54 -7.79 -13.50
C ALA A 222 15.57 -7.70 -12.31
N TRP A 223 14.31 -7.53 -12.58
CA TRP A 223 13.17 -7.60 -11.65
C TRP A 223 13.13 -8.89 -10.81
N ARG A 224 13.97 -9.86 -11.12
CA ARG A 224 13.95 -11.20 -10.54
C ARG A 224 14.92 -11.41 -9.38
N GLY A 225 15.88 -10.52 -9.17
CA GLY A 225 16.98 -10.77 -8.23
C GLY A 225 16.79 -10.23 -6.81
N GLY A 226 15.98 -9.18 -6.62
CA GLY A 226 15.81 -8.54 -5.31
C GLY A 226 14.95 -9.34 -4.35
N GLY A 227 15.22 -9.22 -3.05
CA GLY A 227 14.48 -9.88 -1.97
C GLY A 227 13.06 -9.38 -1.80
N VAL A 228 12.82 -8.12 -2.09
CA VAL A 228 11.51 -7.46 -1.98
C VAL A 228 11.16 -6.72 -3.27
N LEU A 229 9.85 -6.65 -3.53
CA LEU A 229 9.24 -5.80 -4.54
C LEU A 229 8.74 -4.54 -3.85
N ILE A 230 9.07 -3.39 -4.40
CA ILE A 230 8.62 -2.07 -3.97
C ILE A 230 7.84 -1.48 -5.15
N LEU A 231 6.55 -1.35 -5.00
CA LEU A 231 5.66 -0.85 -6.05
C LEU A 231 4.99 0.43 -5.59
N GLU A 232 5.32 1.54 -6.25
CA GLU A 232 4.58 2.79 -6.11
C GLU A 232 3.37 2.80 -7.02
N VAL A 233 2.24 3.21 -6.47
CA VAL A 233 0.97 3.34 -7.19
C VAL A 233 0.29 4.64 -6.85
N SER A 234 -0.51 5.15 -7.77
CA SER A 234 -1.44 6.27 -7.54
C SER A 234 -2.89 5.79 -7.49
N LYS A 235 -3.74 6.54 -6.80
CA LYS A 235 -5.17 6.27 -6.77
C LYS A 235 -5.80 6.68 -8.09
N GLN A 236 -6.39 5.73 -8.80
CA GLN A 236 -7.17 6.03 -10.00
C GLN A 236 -8.52 6.61 -9.59
N VAL A 237 -8.73 7.89 -9.83
CA VAL A 237 -10.04 8.51 -9.68
C VAL A 237 -10.78 8.35 -11.02
N PRO A 238 -11.95 7.67 -11.05
CA PRO A 238 -12.76 7.62 -12.26
C PRO A 238 -13.08 9.05 -12.69
N ARG A 239 -12.73 9.41 -13.93
CA ARG A 239 -13.19 10.68 -14.49
C ARG A 239 -14.71 10.66 -14.48
N PRO A 240 -15.39 11.68 -13.90
CA PRO A 240 -16.83 11.79 -14.05
C PRO A 240 -17.12 11.78 -15.56
N ARG A 241 -17.93 10.82 -16.02
CA ARG A 241 -18.47 10.87 -17.36
C ARG A 241 -19.33 12.12 -17.41
N ARG A 242 -18.79 13.21 -17.95
CA ARG A 242 -19.63 14.33 -18.35
C ARG A 242 -20.57 13.76 -19.39
N PRO A 243 -21.90 13.77 -19.19
CA PRO A 243 -22.82 13.49 -20.28
C PRO A 243 -22.44 14.49 -21.37
N GLY A 244 -22.01 13.97 -22.53
CA GLY A 244 -21.62 14.82 -23.64
C GLY A 244 -22.82 15.71 -23.96
N LEU A 245 -22.59 16.99 -24.20
CA LEU A 245 -23.60 17.96 -24.67
C LEU A 245 -24.44 17.45 -25.85
N GLY A 246 -23.96 16.42 -26.58
CA GLY A 246 -24.69 15.73 -27.65
C GLY A 246 -25.86 14.84 -27.20
N GLN A 247 -26.00 14.48 -25.92
CA GLN A 247 -27.16 13.73 -25.44
C GLN A 247 -28.33 14.62 -24.94
N ILE A 248 -28.13 15.92 -24.85
CA ILE A 248 -29.19 16.87 -24.44
C ILE A 248 -30.04 17.34 -25.63
N ILE A 249 -29.55 17.10 -26.89
CA ILE A 249 -30.22 17.59 -28.11
C ILE A 249 -31.09 16.53 -28.82
N SER A 250 -31.23 15.34 -28.29
CA SER A 250 -32.04 14.26 -28.88
C SER A 250 -33.42 14.08 -28.25
N ARG A 251 -33.98 15.11 -27.60
CA ARG A 251 -35.43 15.21 -27.45
C ARG A 251 -35.93 16.12 -28.53
N PRO A 252 -36.56 15.62 -29.62
CA PRO A 252 -37.27 16.47 -30.53
C PRO A 252 -38.37 17.18 -29.72
N LEU A 253 -38.48 18.50 -29.95
CA LEU A 253 -39.62 19.33 -29.51
C LEU A 253 -40.90 18.81 -30.17
N GLY A 254 -41.38 17.67 -29.74
CA GLY A 254 -42.68 17.11 -30.06
C GLY A 254 -43.73 17.65 -29.11
N LEU A 255 -43.98 18.96 -29.18
CA LEU A 255 -45.06 19.61 -28.43
C LEU A 255 -45.48 20.91 -29.11
N LEU A 256 -45.81 20.86 -30.39
CA LEU A 256 -46.63 21.86 -31.06
C LEU A 256 -47.58 21.21 -32.08
N GLU A 257 -48.05 19.99 -31.85
CA GLU A 257 -49.25 19.45 -32.48
C GLU A 257 -50.37 19.46 -31.45
N GLY A 258 -51.18 20.48 -31.50
CA GLY A 258 -52.38 20.55 -30.65
C GLY A 258 -53.03 21.91 -30.46
N ILE A 259 -52.67 22.91 -31.29
CA ILE A 259 -53.49 24.12 -31.36
C ILE A 259 -54.39 24.01 -32.61
N LYS A 260 -55.60 23.44 -32.45
CA LYS A 260 -56.66 23.57 -33.44
C LYS A 260 -56.96 25.05 -33.67
N ALA A 261 -56.79 25.50 -34.93
CA ALA A 261 -57.28 26.78 -35.37
C ALA A 261 -58.77 26.89 -35.11
N ALA A 262 -59.20 27.96 -34.44
CA ALA A 262 -60.62 28.27 -34.25
C ALA A 262 -61.26 28.64 -35.63
N ASP A 263 -62.37 27.99 -35.94
CA ASP A 263 -63.17 28.27 -37.12
C ASP A 263 -63.66 29.72 -37.15
N PRO A 264 -63.64 30.41 -38.34
CA PRO A 264 -64.14 31.76 -38.43
C PRO A 264 -65.66 31.78 -38.30
N ILE A 265 -66.17 32.63 -37.39
CA ILE A 265 -67.58 32.90 -37.20
C ILE A 265 -68.13 33.54 -38.48
N SER A 266 -69.04 32.82 -39.16
CA SER A 266 -69.80 33.33 -40.30
C SER A 266 -70.77 34.39 -39.84
N ALA A 267 -70.59 35.66 -40.29
CA ALA A 267 -71.53 36.71 -40.12
C ALA A 267 -72.75 36.45 -41.02
N GLN A 268 -73.87 36.12 -40.45
CA GLN A 268 -75.15 36.16 -41.11
C GLN A 268 -75.62 37.62 -41.18
N SER A 269 -75.69 38.13 -42.38
CA SER A 269 -76.44 39.34 -42.75
C SER A 269 -77.93 39.01 -42.74
N GLY A 270 -78.64 39.55 -41.79
CA GLY A 270 -80.11 39.55 -41.78
C GLY A 270 -80.66 40.87 -42.28
N ASN A 271 -81.36 40.76 -43.34
CA ASN A 271 -82.12 41.79 -43.99
C ASN A 271 -83.47 41.96 -43.19
N LEU A 272 -83.94 43.17 -43.15
CA LEU A 272 -85.22 43.88 -42.91
C LEU A 272 -85.30 44.56 -41.59
#